data_03fe14fdbb54b996773a31444e16c131
#
_entry.id   03fe14fdbb54b996773a31444e16c131
#
_cell.length_a   1.000
_cell.length_b   1.000
_cell.length_c   1.000
_cell.angle_alpha   90.00
_cell.angle_beta   90.00
_cell.angle_gamma   90.00
#
_symmetry.space_group_name_H-M   'P 1'
#
loop_
_entity.id
_entity.type
_entity.pdbx_description
1 polymer ?
#
loop_
_entity_poly.entity_id
_entity_poly.type
_entity_poly.pdbx_seq_one_letter_code
_entity_poly.pdbx_strand_id
1 'polypeptide(L)'
;MNCFLFESLTDRELELCNDMVGNSCKINKGGELYRNGALGILVSGSAKIRRFTESGNAITVRSIRQGEVFGAASVFGNWQEGFSSIIADSNCEVCYVSEDVLRKMIASVPTVALNYIAYLSEKIRFLNRRLDTFSADSIEQKLYEYFISTADENGEVTLNISLSELSRRLKIGRTSLYRALDSLEKMGMLERNKNKFIIK
;
A
#
# COMPACT_ATOMS: atom_id res chain seq x y z
N MET A 1 17.56 9.96 4.69
CA MET A 1 16.27 9.47 4.10
C MET A 1 15.84 8.23 4.86
N ASN A 2 14.69 8.23 5.54
CA ASN A 2 14.25 7.09 6.35
C ASN A 2 13.37 6.18 5.48
N CYS A 3 13.95 5.13 4.89
CA CYS A 3 13.30 4.22 3.97
C CYS A 3 13.94 2.84 4.12
N PHE A 4 13.18 1.77 3.91
CA PHE A 4 13.63 0.38 4.07
C PHE A 4 14.93 0.06 3.28
N LEU A 5 15.13 0.67 2.13
CA LEU A 5 16.35 0.46 1.31
C LEU A 5 17.63 0.81 2.04
N PHE A 6 17.56 1.78 2.95
CA PHE A 6 18.71 2.36 3.63
C PHE A 6 18.85 1.91 5.09
N GLU A 7 18.07 0.91 5.50
CA GLU A 7 18.19 0.32 6.83
C GLU A 7 19.56 -0.34 7.01
N SER A 8 20.16 -0.11 8.18
CA SER A 8 21.45 -0.70 8.58
C SER A 8 22.63 -0.37 7.66
N LEU A 9 22.54 0.67 6.82
CA LEU A 9 23.69 1.19 6.10
C LEU A 9 24.58 2.01 7.02
N THR A 10 25.91 1.96 6.77
CA THR A 10 26.85 2.88 7.38
C THR A 10 26.69 4.28 6.80
N ASP A 11 27.16 5.32 7.51
CA ASP A 11 27.06 6.72 7.05
C ASP A 11 27.68 6.89 5.64
N ARG A 12 28.82 6.25 5.37
CA ARG A 12 29.48 6.28 4.07
C ARG A 12 28.64 5.62 2.95
N GLU A 13 28.00 4.50 3.23
CA GLU A 13 27.12 3.82 2.28
C GLU A 13 25.84 4.65 2.03
N LEU A 14 25.33 5.30 3.06
CA LEU A 14 24.16 6.18 2.96
C LEU A 14 24.47 7.41 2.11
N GLU A 15 25.61 8.05 2.28
CA GLU A 15 26.07 9.16 1.44
C GLU A 15 26.17 8.72 -0.02
N LEU A 16 26.84 7.59 -0.29
CA LEU A 16 26.99 7.04 -1.63
C LEU A 16 25.61 6.78 -2.30
N CYS A 17 24.66 6.21 -1.57
CA CYS A 17 23.32 5.99 -2.09
C CYS A 17 22.56 7.31 -2.33
N ASN A 18 22.67 8.29 -1.45
CA ASN A 18 22.03 9.59 -1.61
C ASN A 18 22.53 10.33 -2.86
N ASP A 19 23.82 10.28 -3.14
CA ASP A 19 24.41 10.88 -4.34
C ASP A 19 23.85 10.24 -5.62
N MET A 20 23.53 8.95 -5.58
CA MET A 20 22.95 8.23 -6.73
C MET A 20 21.46 8.55 -6.95
N VAL A 21 20.69 8.83 -5.88
CA VAL A 21 19.24 9.10 -6.00
C VAL A 21 18.96 10.42 -6.68
N GLY A 22 19.82 11.42 -6.52
CA GLY A 22 19.63 12.76 -7.06
C GLY A 22 18.54 13.56 -6.32
N ASN A 23 18.03 14.61 -6.97
CA ASN A 23 17.10 15.54 -6.38
C ASN A 23 15.67 15.00 -6.32
N SER A 24 14.93 15.40 -5.29
CA SER A 24 13.51 15.13 -5.17
C SER A 24 12.68 15.95 -6.18
N CYS A 25 11.54 15.39 -6.56
CA CYS A 25 10.54 16.06 -7.41
C CYS A 25 9.36 16.54 -6.54
N LYS A 26 8.92 17.77 -6.77
CA LYS A 26 7.71 18.32 -6.14
C LYS A 26 6.50 18.01 -7.02
N ILE A 27 5.45 17.48 -6.39
CA ILE A 27 4.19 17.12 -7.04
C ILE A 27 3.07 17.80 -6.26
N ASN A 28 2.26 18.60 -6.95
CA ASN A 28 1.14 19.28 -6.32
C ASN A 28 0.01 18.31 -5.99
N LYS A 29 -0.82 18.67 -5.01
CA LYS A 29 -2.06 17.94 -4.68
C LYS A 29 -2.85 17.64 -5.95
N GLY A 30 -3.32 16.38 -6.09
CA GLY A 30 -4.03 15.87 -7.27
C GLY A 30 -3.12 15.36 -8.39
N GLY A 31 -1.81 15.62 -8.34
CA GLY A 31 -0.85 15.08 -9.31
C GLY A 31 -0.59 13.60 -9.13
N GLU A 32 -0.19 12.93 -10.21
CA GLU A 32 0.14 11.51 -10.19
C GLU A 32 1.60 11.29 -9.78
N LEU A 33 1.80 10.34 -8.85
CA LEU A 33 3.14 9.99 -8.34
C LEU A 33 3.75 8.78 -9.05
N TYR A 34 2.93 7.91 -9.65
CA TYR A 34 3.45 6.67 -10.24
C TYR A 34 4.34 6.96 -11.46
N ARG A 35 5.49 6.29 -11.52
CA ARG A 35 6.39 6.25 -12.69
C ARG A 35 6.77 4.81 -12.98
N ASN A 36 6.48 4.35 -14.18
CA ASN A 36 6.86 3.00 -14.60
C ASN A 36 8.38 2.82 -14.56
N GLY A 37 8.86 1.66 -14.08
CA GLY A 37 10.28 1.35 -13.97
C GLY A 37 11.05 2.13 -12.90
N ALA A 38 10.34 2.78 -11.97
CA ALA A 38 10.97 3.50 -10.86
C ALA A 38 10.28 3.22 -9.52
N LEU A 39 11.11 3.09 -8.49
CA LEU A 39 10.71 3.10 -7.10
C LEU A 39 10.53 4.55 -6.65
N GLY A 40 9.38 4.90 -6.11
CA GLY A 40 9.14 6.19 -5.50
C GLY A 40 9.28 6.13 -3.98
N ILE A 41 9.98 7.09 -3.39
CA ILE A 41 10.12 7.28 -1.94
C ILE A 41 9.43 8.59 -1.60
N LEU A 42 8.37 8.55 -0.79
CA LEU A 42 7.65 9.75 -0.37
C LEU A 42 8.44 10.47 0.72
N VAL A 43 9.11 11.55 0.37
CA VAL A 43 9.94 12.35 1.29
C VAL A 43 9.07 13.23 2.19
N SER A 44 8.01 13.82 1.64
CA SER A 44 7.04 14.62 2.40
C SER A 44 5.66 14.57 1.74
N GLY A 45 4.62 14.86 2.52
CA GLY A 45 3.24 14.85 2.07
C GLY A 45 2.54 13.50 2.28
N SER A 46 1.43 13.30 1.57
CA SER A 46 0.62 12.08 1.59
C SER A 46 0.03 11.81 0.21
N ALA A 47 -0.13 10.54 -0.12
CA ALA A 47 -0.73 10.11 -1.39
C ALA A 47 -1.69 8.95 -1.16
N LYS A 48 -2.56 8.68 -2.14
CA LYS A 48 -3.55 7.60 -2.11
C LYS A 48 -3.39 6.72 -3.34
N ILE A 49 -3.39 5.40 -3.12
CA ILE A 49 -3.54 4.43 -4.20
C ILE A 49 -5.02 4.30 -4.49
N ARG A 50 -5.41 4.64 -5.72
CA ARG A 50 -6.78 4.51 -6.22
C ARG A 50 -6.87 3.37 -7.22
N ARG A 51 -7.92 2.58 -7.12
CA ARG A 51 -8.26 1.57 -8.12
C ARG A 51 -9.59 1.96 -8.76
N PHE A 52 -9.67 1.85 -10.07
CA PHE A 52 -10.92 2.07 -10.80
C PHE A 52 -11.70 0.75 -10.85
N THR A 53 -12.98 0.81 -10.48
CA THR A 53 -13.92 -0.30 -10.66
C THR A 53 -14.40 -0.37 -12.10
N GLU A 54 -14.95 -1.51 -12.51
CA GLU A 54 -15.57 -1.65 -13.84
C GLU A 54 -16.69 -0.62 -14.09
N SER A 55 -17.31 -0.11 -13.02
CA SER A 55 -18.31 0.98 -13.09
C SER A 55 -17.70 2.38 -13.20
N GLY A 56 -16.37 2.51 -13.28
CA GLY A 56 -15.67 3.79 -13.42
C GLY A 56 -15.48 4.57 -12.11
N ASN A 57 -15.93 4.05 -10.98
CA ASN A 57 -15.71 4.69 -9.67
C ASN A 57 -14.29 4.44 -9.17
N ALA A 58 -13.64 5.49 -8.66
CA ALA A 58 -12.33 5.36 -8.03
C ALA A 58 -12.48 5.02 -6.54
N ILE A 59 -11.91 3.90 -6.12
CA ILE A 59 -11.87 3.50 -4.71
C ILE A 59 -10.45 3.68 -4.19
N THR A 60 -10.28 4.34 -3.05
CA THR A 60 -9.00 4.41 -2.35
C THR A 60 -8.71 3.06 -1.69
N VAL A 61 -7.63 2.42 -2.14
CA VAL A 61 -7.23 1.10 -1.62
C VAL A 61 -6.27 1.23 -0.45
N ARG A 62 -5.40 2.26 -0.49
CA ARG A 62 -4.37 2.49 0.53
C ARG A 62 -3.90 3.94 0.50
N SER A 63 -3.58 4.49 1.68
CA SER A 63 -2.83 5.74 1.81
C SER A 63 -1.32 5.46 1.88
N ILE A 64 -0.52 6.36 1.31
CA ILE A 64 0.95 6.36 1.39
C ILE A 64 1.35 7.57 2.22
N ARG A 65 2.18 7.34 3.23
CA ARG A 65 2.68 8.36 4.16
C ARG A 65 4.15 8.65 3.93
N GLN A 66 4.63 9.73 4.50
CA GLN A 66 6.06 10.08 4.51
C GLN A 66 6.92 8.89 4.97
N GLY A 67 8.03 8.65 4.27
CA GLY A 67 8.94 7.53 4.47
C GLY A 67 8.51 6.23 3.79
N GLU A 68 7.27 6.12 3.31
CA GLU A 68 6.82 4.92 2.60
C GLU A 68 7.26 4.93 1.13
N VAL A 69 7.32 3.71 0.60
CA VAL A 69 7.79 3.44 -0.76
C VAL A 69 6.66 2.86 -1.60
N PHE A 70 6.66 3.22 -2.87
CA PHE A 70 5.71 2.69 -3.86
C PHE A 70 6.43 2.32 -5.18
N GLY A 71 5.78 1.53 -6.02
CA GLY A 71 6.31 1.12 -7.32
C GLY A 71 7.40 0.04 -7.25
N ALA A 72 7.68 -0.57 -6.08
CA ALA A 72 8.75 -1.57 -5.93
C ALA A 72 8.59 -2.77 -6.88
N ALA A 73 7.38 -3.23 -7.14
CA ALA A 73 7.15 -4.38 -8.02
C ALA A 73 7.41 -4.07 -9.51
N SER A 74 7.43 -2.80 -9.91
CA SER A 74 7.57 -2.39 -11.31
C SER A 74 9.00 -2.02 -11.72
N VAL A 75 9.96 -1.99 -10.79
CA VAL A 75 11.34 -1.59 -11.08
C VAL A 75 12.06 -2.61 -11.97
N PHE A 76 11.92 -3.90 -11.62
CA PHE A 76 12.52 -4.98 -12.39
C PHE A 76 11.41 -5.71 -13.18
N GLY A 77 11.27 -5.37 -14.45
CA GLY A 77 10.34 -6.05 -15.35
C GLY A 77 9.34 -5.11 -16.04
N ASN A 78 8.75 -5.60 -17.13
CA ASN A 78 7.72 -4.90 -17.90
C ASN A 78 6.35 -5.09 -17.22
N TRP A 79 6.15 -4.47 -16.07
CA TRP A 79 4.84 -4.49 -15.42
C TRP A 79 3.99 -3.32 -15.93
N GLN A 80 2.93 -3.62 -16.65
CA GLN A 80 1.87 -2.66 -16.95
C GLN A 80 0.78 -2.80 -15.89
N GLU A 81 0.78 -1.94 -14.90
CA GLU A 81 -0.35 -1.85 -13.97
C GLU A 81 -1.55 -1.22 -14.67
N GLY A 82 -2.54 -2.03 -14.97
CA GLY A 82 -3.70 -1.62 -15.75
C GLY A 82 -4.77 -0.81 -15.00
N PHE A 83 -4.78 -0.74 -13.66
CA PHE A 83 -5.98 -0.23 -12.96
C PHE A 83 -5.71 0.54 -11.66
N SER A 84 -4.47 0.87 -11.33
CA SER A 84 -4.16 1.61 -10.11
C SER A 84 -3.42 2.90 -10.42
N SER A 85 -3.87 4.03 -9.87
CA SER A 85 -3.14 5.30 -9.88
C SER A 85 -2.70 5.68 -8.47
N ILE A 86 -1.59 6.39 -8.36
CA ILE A 86 -1.09 6.92 -7.08
C ILE A 86 -1.20 8.44 -7.16
N ILE A 87 -2.16 9.01 -6.44
CA ILE A 87 -2.50 10.43 -6.53
C ILE A 87 -2.11 11.14 -5.24
N ALA A 88 -1.46 12.30 -5.38
CA ALA A 88 -1.11 13.18 -4.27
C ALA A 88 -2.36 13.70 -3.53
N ASP A 89 -2.46 13.41 -2.24
CA ASP A 89 -3.54 13.91 -1.37
C ASP A 89 -3.19 15.28 -0.76
N SER A 90 -1.91 15.59 -0.67
CA SER A 90 -1.34 16.90 -0.34
C SER A 90 -0.20 17.23 -1.30
N ASN A 91 0.43 18.40 -1.18
CA ASN A 91 1.68 18.66 -1.88
C ASN A 91 2.72 17.65 -1.41
N CYS A 92 3.35 16.96 -2.34
CA CYS A 92 4.30 15.88 -2.11
C CYS A 92 5.69 16.23 -2.61
N GLU A 93 6.68 15.67 -1.95
CA GLU A 93 8.04 15.61 -2.42
C GLU A 93 8.46 14.14 -2.54
N VAL A 94 8.94 13.73 -3.71
CA VAL A 94 9.20 12.33 -4.05
C VAL A 94 10.59 12.19 -4.63
N CYS A 95 11.38 11.25 -4.10
CA CYS A 95 12.60 10.77 -4.74
C CYS A 95 12.29 9.53 -5.57
N TYR A 96 12.81 9.50 -6.81
CA TYR A 96 12.64 8.34 -7.69
C TYR A 96 13.97 7.63 -7.88
N VAL A 97 13.95 6.32 -7.68
CA VAL A 97 15.08 5.42 -7.93
C VAL A 97 14.73 4.58 -9.17
N SER A 98 15.32 4.88 -10.29
CA SER A 98 15.15 4.09 -11.52
C SER A 98 15.83 2.72 -11.39
N GLU A 99 15.50 1.79 -12.29
CA GLU A 99 16.14 0.47 -12.33
C GLU A 99 17.65 0.58 -12.44
N ASP A 100 18.18 1.45 -13.31
CA ASP A 100 19.62 1.64 -13.49
C ASP A 100 20.30 2.16 -12.21
N VAL A 101 19.67 3.11 -11.53
CA VAL A 101 20.19 3.63 -10.26
C VAL A 101 20.16 2.54 -9.19
N LEU A 102 19.08 1.78 -9.09
CA LEU A 102 18.97 0.68 -8.12
C LEU A 102 20.00 -0.42 -8.40
N ARG A 103 20.25 -0.77 -9.65
CA ARG A 103 21.31 -1.71 -10.05
C ARG A 103 22.70 -1.22 -9.63
N LYS A 104 23.01 0.07 -9.83
CA LYS A 104 24.27 0.69 -9.38
C LYS A 104 24.40 0.65 -7.86
N MET A 105 23.33 0.98 -7.13
CA MET A 105 23.30 0.90 -5.66
C MET A 105 23.59 -0.52 -5.18
N ILE A 106 22.91 -1.52 -5.74
CA ILE A 106 23.10 -2.94 -5.38
C ILE A 106 24.55 -3.38 -5.66
N ALA A 107 25.14 -2.95 -6.76
CA ALA A 107 26.53 -3.31 -7.11
C ALA A 107 27.54 -2.66 -6.15
N SER A 108 27.27 -1.45 -5.67
CA SER A 108 28.19 -0.69 -4.81
C SER A 108 27.95 -0.95 -3.32
N VAL A 109 26.70 -1.24 -2.92
CA VAL A 109 26.27 -1.45 -1.54
C VAL A 109 25.35 -2.68 -1.47
N PRO A 110 25.91 -3.88 -1.33
CA PRO A 110 25.13 -5.14 -1.33
C PRO A 110 24.01 -5.19 -0.29
N THR A 111 24.14 -4.47 0.81
CA THR A 111 23.09 -4.36 1.86
C THR A 111 21.78 -3.83 1.28
N VAL A 112 21.82 -2.95 0.27
CA VAL A 112 20.60 -2.48 -0.44
C VAL A 112 19.85 -3.63 -1.08
N ALA A 113 20.56 -4.61 -1.66
CA ALA A 113 19.92 -5.81 -2.24
C ALA A 113 19.22 -6.64 -1.17
N LEU A 114 19.88 -6.86 -0.03
CA LEU A 114 19.29 -7.63 1.08
C LEU A 114 18.03 -6.94 1.63
N ASN A 115 18.07 -5.63 1.80
CA ASN A 115 16.93 -4.84 2.24
C ASN A 115 15.78 -4.92 1.24
N TYR A 116 16.07 -4.84 -0.06
CA TYR A 116 15.07 -4.95 -1.12
C TYR A 116 14.43 -6.36 -1.15
N ILE A 117 15.23 -7.41 -1.04
CA ILE A 117 14.75 -8.80 -0.97
C ILE A 117 13.89 -9.01 0.28
N ALA A 118 14.33 -8.50 1.43
CA ALA A 118 13.58 -8.60 2.69
C ALA A 118 12.19 -7.94 2.55
N TYR A 119 12.16 -6.72 1.98
CA TYR A 119 10.91 -6.00 1.72
C TYR A 119 9.98 -6.79 0.78
N LEU A 120 10.48 -7.29 -0.35
CA LEU A 120 9.67 -8.08 -1.28
C LEU A 120 9.17 -9.38 -0.64
N SER A 121 10.02 -10.05 0.16
CA SER A 121 9.66 -11.27 0.89
C SER A 121 8.54 -11.01 1.89
N GLU A 122 8.55 -9.85 2.57
CA GLU A 122 7.47 -9.44 3.45
C GLU A 122 6.17 -9.19 2.69
N LYS A 123 6.25 -8.50 1.53
CA LYS A 123 5.08 -8.28 0.66
C LYS A 123 4.50 -9.59 0.14
N ILE A 124 5.33 -10.54 -0.28
CA ILE A 124 4.88 -11.88 -0.71
C ILE A 124 4.18 -12.61 0.44
N ARG A 125 4.76 -12.62 1.65
CA ARG A 125 4.12 -13.23 2.83
C ARG A 125 2.79 -12.56 3.18
N PHE A 126 2.71 -11.24 3.04
CA PHE A 126 1.47 -10.50 3.24
C PHE A 126 0.40 -10.91 2.21
N LEU A 127 0.76 -10.97 0.92
CA LEU A 127 -0.14 -11.38 -0.16
C LEU A 127 -0.60 -12.82 -0.02
N ASN A 128 0.30 -13.75 0.33
CA ASN A 128 -0.06 -15.15 0.57
C ASN A 128 -1.05 -15.30 1.72
N ARG A 129 -0.83 -14.60 2.85
CA ARG A 129 -1.81 -14.59 3.95
C ARG A 129 -3.18 -14.06 3.50
N ARG A 130 -3.20 -13.07 2.60
CA ARG A 130 -4.47 -12.60 2.02
C ARG A 130 -5.12 -13.66 1.16
N LEU A 131 -4.37 -14.35 0.31
CA LEU A 131 -4.88 -15.43 -0.56
C LEU A 131 -5.42 -16.62 0.28
N ASP A 132 -4.72 -17.03 1.33
CA ASP A 132 -5.15 -18.10 2.23
C ASP A 132 -6.49 -17.76 2.93
N THR A 133 -6.72 -16.49 3.20
CA THR A 133 -7.95 -16.01 3.84
C THR A 133 -9.10 -15.82 2.85
N PHE A 134 -8.78 -15.47 1.61
CA PHE A 134 -9.75 -15.31 0.52
C PHE A 134 -9.94 -16.64 -0.25
N SER A 135 -10.40 -17.68 0.41
CA SER A 135 -11.09 -18.75 -0.32
C SER A 135 -12.44 -18.19 -0.79
N ALA A 136 -12.87 -18.54 -2.00
CA ALA A 136 -14.00 -17.92 -2.71
C ALA A 136 -15.35 -17.84 -1.95
N ASP A 137 -15.47 -18.47 -0.78
CA ASP A 137 -16.63 -18.46 0.10
C ASP A 137 -16.34 -18.00 1.54
N SER A 138 -15.16 -17.39 1.80
CA SER A 138 -14.82 -17.00 3.16
C SER A 138 -15.67 -15.83 3.66
N ILE A 139 -15.97 -15.84 4.94
CA ILE A 139 -16.71 -14.78 5.61
C ILE A 139 -15.92 -13.47 5.56
N GLU A 140 -14.59 -13.57 5.66
CA GLU A 140 -13.65 -12.46 5.58
C GLU A 140 -13.72 -11.76 4.23
N GLN A 141 -13.81 -12.54 3.14
CA GLN A 141 -13.96 -11.98 1.80
C GLN A 141 -15.28 -11.22 1.66
N LYS A 142 -16.42 -11.85 2.02
CA LYS A 142 -17.74 -11.22 1.95
C LYS A 142 -17.80 -9.92 2.77
N LEU A 143 -17.16 -9.93 3.94
CA LEU A 143 -17.10 -8.77 4.81
C LEU A 143 -16.22 -7.67 4.23
N TYR A 144 -15.07 -8.03 3.68
CA TYR A 144 -14.13 -7.09 3.08
C TYR A 144 -14.69 -6.45 1.81
N GLU A 145 -15.33 -7.20 0.95
CA GLU A 145 -16.03 -6.71 -0.24
C GLU A 145 -17.15 -5.73 0.14
N TYR A 146 -17.92 -6.04 1.21
CA TYR A 146 -18.91 -5.11 1.72
C TYR A 146 -18.27 -3.79 2.14
N PHE A 147 -17.16 -3.82 2.88
CA PHE A 147 -16.47 -2.60 3.29
C PHE A 147 -15.92 -1.83 2.09
N ILE A 148 -15.30 -2.49 1.12
CA ILE A 148 -14.84 -1.84 -0.11
C ILE A 148 -16.01 -1.15 -0.84
N SER A 149 -17.16 -1.82 -0.95
CA SER A 149 -18.32 -1.28 -1.67
C SER A 149 -19.00 -0.10 -0.97
N THR A 150 -18.75 0.07 0.35
CA THR A 150 -19.38 1.12 1.18
C THR A 150 -18.42 2.20 1.65
N ALA A 151 -17.12 2.06 1.32
CA ALA A 151 -16.09 3.01 1.68
C ALA A 151 -16.25 4.34 0.92
N ASP A 152 -15.94 5.43 1.62
CA ASP A 152 -15.82 6.75 1.01
C ASP A 152 -14.49 6.92 0.23
N GLU A 153 -14.27 8.11 -0.31
CA GLU A 153 -13.05 8.45 -1.06
C GLU A 153 -11.75 8.33 -0.24
N ASN A 154 -11.86 8.30 1.09
CA ASN A 154 -10.74 8.16 2.02
C ASN A 154 -10.48 6.71 2.43
N GLY A 155 -11.32 5.75 1.96
CA GLY A 155 -11.29 4.36 2.40
C GLY A 155 -11.91 4.19 3.80
N GLU A 156 -12.66 5.21 4.29
CA GLU A 156 -13.39 5.13 5.55
C GLU A 156 -14.80 4.60 5.33
N VAL A 157 -15.20 3.65 6.18
CA VAL A 157 -16.55 3.12 6.25
C VAL A 157 -17.15 3.49 7.59
N THR A 158 -18.19 4.30 7.57
CA THR A 158 -19.00 4.58 8.78
C THR A 158 -20.24 3.68 8.76
N LEU A 159 -20.32 2.72 9.67
CA LEU A 159 -21.50 1.88 9.79
C LEU A 159 -22.65 2.64 10.45
N ASN A 160 -23.69 2.92 9.66
CA ASN A 160 -24.96 3.48 10.15
C ASN A 160 -25.91 2.40 10.70
N ILE A 161 -25.45 1.16 10.80
CA ILE A 161 -26.15 -0.02 11.31
C ILE A 161 -25.32 -0.72 12.37
N SER A 162 -25.97 -1.48 13.26
CA SER A 162 -25.23 -2.30 14.22
C SER A 162 -24.54 -3.48 13.56
N LEU A 163 -23.47 -4.01 14.18
CA LEU A 163 -22.80 -5.25 13.71
C LEU A 163 -23.77 -6.44 13.68
N SER A 164 -24.79 -6.45 14.55
CA SER A 164 -25.86 -7.45 14.53
C SER A 164 -26.74 -7.33 13.28
N GLU A 165 -26.99 -6.13 12.82
CA GLU A 165 -27.74 -5.88 11.58
C GLU A 165 -26.87 -6.24 10.37
N LEU A 166 -25.59 -5.88 10.40
CA LEU A 166 -24.63 -6.24 9.35
C LEU A 166 -24.53 -7.77 9.20
N SER A 167 -24.45 -8.51 10.31
CA SER A 167 -24.42 -9.98 10.29
C SER A 167 -25.64 -10.59 9.62
N ARG A 168 -26.84 -10.01 9.84
CA ARG A 168 -28.08 -10.43 9.18
C ARG A 168 -28.06 -10.13 7.68
N ARG A 169 -27.63 -8.93 7.29
CA ARG A 169 -27.56 -8.53 5.87
C ARG A 169 -26.60 -9.42 5.06
N LEU A 170 -25.43 -9.71 5.63
CA LEU A 170 -24.45 -10.58 5.00
C LEU A 170 -24.73 -12.07 5.14
N LYS A 171 -25.82 -12.44 5.87
CA LYS A 171 -26.18 -13.83 6.20
C LYS A 171 -25.04 -14.59 6.89
N ILE A 172 -24.35 -13.93 7.81
CA ILE A 172 -23.20 -14.43 8.57
C ILE A 172 -23.60 -14.54 10.05
N GLY A 173 -23.14 -15.61 10.74
CA GLY A 173 -23.32 -15.72 12.18
C GLY A 173 -22.57 -14.61 12.93
N ARG A 174 -23.15 -14.08 14.03
CA ARG A 174 -22.53 -12.99 14.82
C ARG A 174 -21.10 -13.32 15.25
N THR A 175 -20.90 -14.49 15.83
CA THR A 175 -19.56 -14.94 16.27
C THR A 175 -18.57 -14.99 15.11
N SER A 176 -19.03 -15.46 13.95
CA SER A 176 -18.19 -15.54 12.73
C SER A 176 -17.86 -14.14 12.19
N LEU A 177 -18.81 -13.18 12.26
CA LEU A 177 -18.56 -11.79 11.90
C LEU A 177 -17.43 -11.17 12.75
N TYR A 178 -17.50 -11.34 14.07
CA TYR A 178 -16.45 -10.80 14.96
C TYR A 178 -15.09 -11.44 14.70
N ARG A 179 -15.04 -12.77 14.49
CA ARG A 179 -13.81 -13.47 14.13
C ARG A 179 -13.24 -12.98 12.81
N ALA A 180 -14.09 -12.74 11.82
CA ALA A 180 -13.66 -12.21 10.51
C ALA A 180 -13.13 -10.76 10.64
N LEU A 181 -13.76 -9.90 11.43
CA LEU A 181 -13.26 -8.56 11.74
C LEU A 181 -11.89 -8.61 12.39
N ASP A 182 -11.72 -9.44 13.43
CA ASP A 182 -10.45 -9.59 14.14
C ASP A 182 -9.37 -10.19 13.22
N SER A 183 -9.74 -11.07 12.30
CA SER A 183 -8.86 -11.65 11.29
C SER A 183 -8.38 -10.56 10.30
N LEU A 184 -9.29 -9.75 9.76
CA LEU A 184 -8.97 -8.65 8.85
C LEU A 184 -8.10 -7.57 9.50
N GLU A 185 -8.33 -7.26 10.79
CA GLU A 185 -7.45 -6.35 11.56
C GLU A 185 -6.04 -6.93 11.74
N LYS A 186 -5.91 -8.19 12.16
CA LYS A 186 -4.61 -8.87 12.31
C LYS A 186 -3.82 -8.94 11.01
N MET A 187 -4.51 -9.03 9.89
CA MET A 187 -3.88 -9.01 8.55
C MET A 187 -3.53 -7.60 8.09
N GLY A 188 -3.86 -6.57 8.86
CA GLY A 188 -3.62 -5.18 8.48
C GLY A 188 -4.46 -4.71 7.28
N MET A 189 -5.57 -5.37 6.99
CA MET A 189 -6.48 -5.01 5.90
C MET A 189 -7.56 -4.04 6.32
N LEU A 190 -7.83 -3.99 7.62
CA LEU A 190 -8.87 -3.18 8.22
C LEU A 190 -8.34 -2.60 9.54
N GLU A 191 -8.67 -1.37 9.83
CA GLU A 191 -8.49 -0.75 11.16
C GLU A 191 -9.87 -0.38 11.69
N ARG A 192 -10.17 -0.78 12.94
CA ARG A 192 -11.44 -0.52 13.59
C ARG A 192 -11.30 0.58 14.64
N ASN A 193 -12.14 1.60 14.53
CA ASN A 193 -12.27 2.65 15.55
C ASN A 193 -13.75 2.89 15.86
N LYS A 194 -14.27 2.21 16.89
CA LYS A 194 -15.72 2.21 17.27
C LYS A 194 -16.61 1.78 16.10
N ASN A 195 -17.37 2.69 15.50
CA ASN A 195 -18.25 2.44 14.35
C ASN A 195 -17.60 2.84 13.00
N LYS A 196 -16.35 3.24 13.02
CA LYS A 196 -15.57 3.57 11.81
C LYS A 196 -14.59 2.46 11.51
N PHE A 197 -14.47 2.13 10.24
CA PHE A 197 -13.53 1.15 9.71
C PHE A 197 -12.72 1.82 8.62
N ILE A 198 -11.42 1.59 8.61
CA ILE A 198 -10.50 2.15 7.62
C ILE A 198 -9.90 0.99 6.86
N ILE A 199 -10.09 0.97 5.55
CA ILE A 199 -9.47 -0.01 4.65
C ILE A 199 -8.00 0.37 4.44
N LYS A 200 -7.10 -0.61 4.55
CA LYS A 200 -5.65 -0.42 4.42
C LYS A 200 -5.07 -1.16 3.22
#